data_13f6a2a23931538ceff78eb3e74c925a
#
_entry.id   13f6a2a23931538ceff78eb3e74c925a
#
_cell.length_a   1.000
_cell.length_b   1.000
_cell.length_c   1.000
_cell.angle_alpha   90.00
_cell.angle_beta   90.00
_cell.angle_gamma   90.00
#
_symmetry.space_group_name_H-M   'P 1'
#
loop_
_entity.id
_entity.type
_entity.pdbx_description
1 polymer ?
#
loop_
_entity_poly.entity_id
_entity_poly.type
_entity_poly.pdbx_seq_one_letter_code
_entity_poly.pdbx_strand_id
1 'polypeptide(L)'
;MSNNTSSTPCFLNFIVIALLPTLFVAGIVMGYLHIIPLKVDLHSVIIIGFIYLIYLLFIQHNANYVICNMRKNHHDLQEKIQQSIQENSLSIGDKTKSTIDIRKEISHYYSMFRNDNFASIAPSFFPMLGILGTFTAIALSMPDFNSTNSEALDSEISLLLSGIGTAFYASIYGIFLSILWNYFEKRGLSKADQDAYRLEHTYSKFIWTESELKRHEHMQHIMRDERLIQGLKETFNLEFIQRLNETHLENFQKIIDETNKNFTTVTNHMKMVSTDLKDTIAKIHHSQDAIDASANLQRNIQQFNNLTQNLQHSIDKFDHSLENALNLTFHKIDDELGDVIIKLGNFASSISEQNRLLTDSISQYHHEIANKLNK
;
A
#
# COMPACT_ATOMS: atom_id res chain seq x y z
N MET A 1 35.07 -15.91 0.48
CA MET A 1 35.09 -16.52 -0.87
C MET A 1 34.78 -15.42 -1.87
N SER A 2 35.82 -14.94 -2.54
CA SER A 2 35.73 -13.92 -3.58
C SER A 2 35.12 -14.58 -4.82
N ASN A 3 33.83 -14.45 -5.04
CA ASN A 3 33.27 -14.72 -6.34
C ASN A 3 33.55 -13.50 -7.24
N ASN A 4 34.57 -13.64 -8.06
CA ASN A 4 34.78 -12.83 -9.24
C ASN A 4 33.53 -12.94 -10.14
N THR A 5 32.51 -12.19 -9.88
CA THR A 5 31.45 -11.92 -10.86
C THR A 5 32.09 -10.99 -11.90
N SER A 6 32.47 -11.56 -13.03
CA SER A 6 32.88 -10.80 -14.21
C SER A 6 31.89 -9.66 -14.40
N SER A 7 32.36 -8.44 -14.18
CA SER A 7 31.59 -7.22 -14.43
C SER A 7 31.40 -7.08 -15.92
N THR A 8 30.38 -7.76 -16.49
CA THR A 8 29.96 -7.46 -17.87
C THR A 8 29.61 -5.96 -17.87
N PRO A 9 30.22 -5.18 -18.77
CA PRO A 9 29.98 -3.75 -18.80
C PRO A 9 28.48 -3.51 -18.99
N CYS A 10 27.86 -2.63 -18.20
CA CYS A 10 26.41 -2.35 -18.29
C CYS A 10 26.00 -1.90 -19.70
N PHE A 11 26.96 -1.43 -20.48
CA PHE A 11 26.84 -1.18 -21.91
C PHE A 11 26.41 -2.42 -22.68
N LEU A 12 26.89 -3.63 -22.31
CA LEU A 12 26.44 -4.87 -22.93
C LEU A 12 24.95 -5.14 -22.71
N ASN A 13 24.45 -4.89 -21.52
CA ASN A 13 23.01 -5.02 -21.24
C ASN A 13 22.18 -3.99 -22.05
N PHE A 14 22.69 -2.79 -22.23
CA PHE A 14 22.08 -1.79 -23.10
C PHE A 14 21.98 -2.31 -24.53
N ILE A 15 23.11 -2.84 -25.08
CA ILE A 15 23.15 -3.42 -26.43
C ILE A 15 22.16 -4.58 -26.56
N VAL A 16 22.09 -5.46 -25.58
CA VAL A 16 21.18 -6.63 -25.62
C VAL A 16 19.72 -6.19 -25.66
N ILE A 17 19.35 -5.15 -24.90
CA ILE A 17 17.97 -4.61 -24.89
C ILE A 17 17.67 -3.90 -26.21
N ALA A 18 18.63 -3.16 -26.76
CA ALA A 18 18.48 -2.39 -28.00
C ALA A 18 18.58 -3.25 -29.27
N LEU A 19 19.18 -4.43 -29.20
CA LEU A 19 19.54 -5.22 -30.38
C LEU A 19 18.34 -5.58 -31.27
N LEU A 20 17.29 -6.15 -30.66
CA LEU A 20 16.09 -6.54 -31.43
C LEU A 20 15.33 -5.33 -31.99
N PRO A 21 15.11 -4.24 -31.23
CA PRO A 21 14.57 -3.00 -31.78
C PRO A 21 15.36 -2.42 -32.93
N THR A 22 16.69 -2.43 -32.81
CA THR A 22 17.61 -1.94 -33.87
C THR A 22 17.53 -2.79 -35.14
N LEU A 23 17.46 -4.11 -35.01
CA LEU A 23 17.29 -5.03 -36.16
C LEU A 23 15.96 -4.76 -36.86
N PHE A 24 14.87 -4.49 -36.10
CA PHE A 24 13.60 -4.17 -36.72
C PHE A 24 13.68 -2.86 -37.52
N VAL A 25 14.27 -1.80 -36.96
CA VAL A 25 14.45 -0.52 -37.65
C VAL A 25 15.35 -0.71 -38.88
N ALA A 26 16.42 -1.47 -38.76
CA ALA A 26 17.29 -1.78 -39.89
C ALA A 26 16.52 -2.49 -41.02
N GLY A 27 15.63 -3.43 -40.69
CA GLY A 27 14.73 -4.07 -41.66
C GLY A 27 13.82 -3.08 -42.37
N ILE A 28 13.22 -2.15 -41.62
CA ILE A 28 12.36 -1.09 -42.17
C ILE A 28 13.16 -0.17 -43.13
N VAL A 29 14.37 0.23 -42.71
CA VAL A 29 15.25 1.05 -43.56
C VAL A 29 15.67 0.30 -44.83
N MET A 30 15.98 -0.99 -44.72
CA MET A 30 16.28 -1.83 -45.89
C MET A 30 15.08 -1.97 -46.83
N GLY A 31 13.85 -2.03 -46.31
CA GLY A 31 12.62 -1.97 -47.09
C GLY A 31 12.48 -0.66 -47.87
N TYR A 32 12.74 0.47 -47.21
CA TYR A 32 12.74 1.79 -47.86
C TYR A 32 13.79 1.91 -48.94
N LEU A 33 14.97 1.35 -48.74
CA LEU A 33 16.05 1.33 -49.73
C LEU A 33 15.83 0.30 -50.86
N HIS A 34 14.69 -0.40 -50.89
CA HIS A 34 14.34 -1.45 -51.87
C HIS A 34 15.31 -2.63 -51.89
N ILE A 35 16.09 -2.85 -50.79
CA ILE A 35 17.00 -4.00 -50.67
C ILE A 35 16.21 -5.28 -50.41
N ILE A 36 15.11 -5.17 -49.70
CA ILE A 36 14.15 -6.26 -49.41
C ILE A 36 12.78 -5.92 -49.99
N PRO A 37 11.96 -6.93 -50.35
CA PRO A 37 10.66 -6.72 -50.99
C PRO A 37 9.59 -6.20 -50.02
N LEU A 38 9.93 -5.21 -49.20
CA LEU A 38 9.03 -4.50 -48.30
C LEU A 38 8.81 -3.09 -48.83
N LYS A 39 7.55 -2.73 -49.09
CA LYS A 39 7.22 -1.35 -49.44
C LYS A 39 7.10 -0.54 -48.17
N VAL A 40 7.93 0.47 -47.99
CA VAL A 40 7.91 1.37 -46.85
C VAL A 40 8.09 2.80 -47.33
N ASP A 41 7.23 3.68 -46.91
CA ASP A 41 7.28 5.10 -47.22
C ASP A 41 8.19 5.85 -46.29
N LEU A 42 8.79 6.96 -46.76
CA LEU A 42 9.72 7.77 -45.97
C LEU A 42 9.15 8.24 -44.64
N HIS A 43 7.87 8.68 -44.67
CA HIS A 43 7.20 9.17 -43.44
C HIS A 43 7.09 8.06 -42.37
N SER A 44 6.84 6.81 -42.75
CA SER A 44 6.80 5.66 -41.83
C SER A 44 8.19 5.37 -41.23
N VAL A 45 9.26 5.49 -42.02
CA VAL A 45 10.65 5.35 -41.52
C VAL A 45 10.95 6.42 -40.46
N ILE A 46 10.55 7.67 -40.72
CA ILE A 46 10.79 8.80 -39.80
C ILE A 46 10.03 8.57 -38.48
N ILE A 47 8.76 8.16 -38.54
CA ILE A 47 7.93 7.90 -37.35
C ILE A 47 8.51 6.76 -36.53
N ILE A 48 8.87 5.64 -37.15
CA ILE A 48 9.47 4.48 -36.47
C ILE A 48 10.83 4.85 -35.87
N GLY A 49 11.63 5.62 -36.61
CA GLY A 49 12.91 6.16 -36.12
C GLY A 49 12.74 7.04 -34.88
N PHE A 50 11.70 7.87 -34.85
CA PHE A 50 11.37 8.71 -33.68
C PHE A 50 10.95 7.85 -32.47
N ILE A 51 10.09 6.85 -32.66
CA ILE A 51 9.70 5.91 -31.61
C ILE A 51 10.91 5.14 -31.08
N TYR A 52 11.81 4.73 -31.96
CA TYR A 52 13.06 4.06 -31.59
C TYR A 52 13.98 4.95 -30.75
N LEU A 53 14.12 6.22 -31.12
CA LEU A 53 14.91 7.18 -30.35
C LEU A 53 14.37 7.34 -28.94
N ILE A 54 13.05 7.48 -28.77
CA ILE A 54 12.41 7.52 -27.47
C ILE A 54 12.67 6.23 -26.71
N TYR A 55 12.58 5.05 -27.34
CA TYR A 55 12.87 3.78 -26.70
C TYR A 55 14.30 3.73 -26.16
N LEU A 56 15.29 4.22 -26.92
CA LEU A 56 16.68 4.27 -26.45
C LEU A 56 16.86 5.13 -25.19
N LEU A 57 16.14 6.25 -25.10
CA LEU A 57 16.14 7.10 -23.91
C LEU A 57 15.51 6.38 -22.70
N PHE A 58 14.48 5.57 -22.92
CA PHE A 58 13.83 4.83 -21.86
C PHE A 58 14.66 3.65 -21.34
N ILE A 59 15.54 3.03 -22.15
CA ILE A 59 16.33 1.84 -21.76
C ILE A 59 17.07 2.05 -20.44
N GLN A 60 17.60 3.23 -20.18
CA GLN A 60 18.32 3.53 -18.93
C GLN A 60 17.46 3.40 -17.67
N HIS A 61 16.14 3.41 -17.81
CA HIS A 61 15.19 3.20 -16.70
C HIS A 61 14.63 1.77 -16.65
N ASN A 62 15.00 0.91 -17.58
CA ASN A 62 14.60 -0.50 -17.57
C ASN A 62 15.31 -1.26 -16.44
N ALA A 63 14.55 -2.08 -15.69
CA ALA A 63 15.05 -2.82 -14.53
C ALA A 63 16.30 -3.65 -14.83
N ASN A 64 16.38 -4.27 -16.03
CA ASN A 64 17.55 -5.10 -16.39
C ASN A 64 18.83 -4.28 -16.62
N TYR A 65 18.70 -3.01 -17.02
CA TYR A 65 19.84 -2.09 -17.12
C TYR A 65 20.22 -1.54 -15.74
N VAL A 66 19.24 -1.11 -14.96
CA VAL A 66 19.45 -0.52 -13.63
C VAL A 66 20.11 -1.49 -12.67
N ILE A 67 19.69 -2.77 -12.66
CA ILE A 67 20.31 -3.79 -11.79
C ILE A 67 21.78 -4.02 -12.12
N CYS A 68 22.17 -3.88 -13.39
CA CYS A 68 23.57 -3.94 -13.75
C CYS A 68 24.37 -2.78 -13.14
N ASN A 69 23.82 -1.57 -13.18
CA ASN A 69 24.46 -0.38 -12.61
C ASN A 69 24.57 -0.49 -11.08
N MET A 70 23.52 -1.00 -10.42
CA MET A 70 23.55 -1.29 -8.98
C MET A 70 24.62 -2.32 -8.62
N ARG A 71 24.75 -3.40 -9.42
CA ARG A 71 25.79 -4.42 -9.20
C ARG A 71 27.19 -3.85 -9.39
N LYS A 72 27.40 -2.91 -10.30
CA LYS A 72 28.68 -2.22 -10.47
C LYS A 72 29.06 -1.42 -9.22
N ASN A 73 28.06 -0.81 -8.57
CA ASN A 73 28.23 0.00 -7.36
C ASN A 73 27.96 -0.83 -6.07
N HIS A 74 28.17 -2.13 -6.10
CA HIS A 74 27.89 -3.03 -4.98
C HIS A 74 28.61 -2.64 -3.69
N HIS A 75 29.82 -2.10 -3.78
CA HIS A 75 30.61 -1.66 -2.63
C HIS A 75 29.92 -0.49 -1.91
N ASP A 76 29.44 0.51 -2.63
CA ASP A 76 28.70 1.65 -2.07
C ASP A 76 27.39 1.20 -1.39
N LEU A 77 26.68 0.24 -1.99
CA LEU A 77 25.48 -0.34 -1.38
C LEU A 77 25.81 -1.07 -0.07
N GLN A 78 26.89 -1.86 -0.04
CA GLN A 78 27.30 -2.55 1.17
C GLN A 78 27.71 -1.60 2.28
N GLU A 79 28.45 -0.53 1.95
CA GLU A 79 28.85 0.50 2.88
C GLU A 79 27.63 1.21 3.48
N LYS A 80 26.65 1.59 2.67
CA LYS A 80 25.39 2.19 3.13
C LYS A 80 24.59 1.26 4.03
N ILE A 81 24.49 -0.02 3.67
CA ILE A 81 23.81 -1.01 4.52
C ILE A 81 24.53 -1.14 5.86
N GLN A 82 25.87 -1.20 5.88
CA GLN A 82 26.64 -1.28 7.12
C GLN A 82 26.47 -0.05 7.99
N GLN A 83 26.48 1.13 7.38
CA GLN A 83 26.22 2.40 8.07
C GLN A 83 24.81 2.41 8.67
N SER A 84 23.79 2.06 7.88
CA SER A 84 22.40 1.97 8.38
C SER A 84 22.25 0.95 9.51
N ILE A 85 22.98 -0.18 9.46
CA ILE A 85 23.02 -1.18 10.54
C ILE A 85 23.60 -0.58 11.83
N GLN A 86 24.68 0.21 11.73
CA GLN A 86 25.30 0.83 12.88
C GLN A 86 24.41 1.94 13.49
N GLU A 87 23.87 2.80 12.65
CA GLU A 87 23.03 3.92 13.08
C GLU A 87 21.73 3.46 13.76
N ASN A 88 21.16 2.32 13.32
CA ASN A 88 19.92 1.77 13.86
C ASN A 88 20.15 0.57 14.76
N SER A 89 21.32 0.50 15.41
CA SER A 89 21.64 -0.58 16.32
C SER A 89 20.86 -0.46 17.64
N LEU A 90 20.23 -1.55 18.06
CA LEU A 90 19.50 -1.69 19.30
C LEU A 90 20.12 -2.80 20.14
N SER A 91 20.52 -2.47 21.37
CA SER A 91 21.03 -3.45 22.32
C SER A 91 19.90 -4.02 23.16
N ILE A 92 19.74 -5.33 23.11
CA ILE A 92 18.76 -6.07 23.91
C ILE A 92 19.52 -7.14 24.70
N GLY A 93 19.63 -6.95 26.02
CA GLY A 93 20.51 -7.77 26.87
C GLY A 93 21.95 -7.66 26.40
N ASP A 94 22.62 -8.79 26.20
CA ASP A 94 24.03 -8.85 25.79
C ASP A 94 24.23 -8.79 24.26
N LYS A 95 23.15 -8.65 23.48
CA LYS A 95 23.22 -8.67 22.02
C LYS A 95 22.85 -7.32 21.44
N THR A 96 23.70 -6.83 20.54
CA THR A 96 23.44 -5.62 19.75
C THR A 96 23.22 -6.02 18.31
N LYS A 97 22.03 -5.76 17.78
CA LYS A 97 21.65 -5.95 16.39
C LYS A 97 20.84 -4.74 15.91
N SER A 98 20.69 -4.59 14.60
CA SER A 98 19.91 -3.51 14.02
C SER A 98 18.43 -3.88 13.86
N THR A 99 17.58 -2.88 13.79
CA THR A 99 16.14 -3.01 13.51
C THR A 99 15.77 -2.60 12.09
N ILE A 100 16.76 -2.35 11.22
CA ILE A 100 16.52 -1.92 9.85
C ILE A 100 15.88 -3.02 9.01
N ASP A 101 15.07 -2.59 8.05
CA ASP A 101 14.59 -3.43 6.96
C ASP A 101 15.55 -3.30 5.77
N ILE A 102 16.43 -4.29 5.60
CA ILE A 102 17.41 -4.31 4.49
C ILE A 102 16.73 -4.24 3.13
N ARG A 103 15.58 -4.89 2.97
CA ARG A 103 14.86 -4.88 1.70
C ARG A 103 14.41 -3.47 1.33
N LYS A 104 13.99 -2.69 2.32
CA LYS A 104 13.62 -1.29 2.16
C LYS A 104 14.82 -0.42 1.78
N GLU A 105 15.97 -0.64 2.43
CA GLU A 105 17.23 0.07 2.10
C GLU A 105 17.70 -0.24 0.67
N ILE A 106 17.66 -1.50 0.26
CA ILE A 106 18.00 -1.91 -1.11
C ILE A 106 17.02 -1.30 -2.11
N SER A 107 15.73 -1.30 -1.81
CA SER A 107 14.70 -0.70 -2.68
C SER A 107 14.91 0.80 -2.82
N HIS A 108 15.24 1.49 -1.73
CA HIS A 108 15.56 2.91 -1.76
C HIS A 108 16.81 3.18 -2.60
N TYR A 109 17.87 2.39 -2.41
CA TYR A 109 19.09 2.51 -3.21
C TYR A 109 18.81 2.25 -4.71
N TYR A 110 17.98 1.26 -5.03
CA TYR A 110 17.56 0.94 -6.39
C TYR A 110 16.79 2.10 -7.03
N SER A 111 15.92 2.77 -6.28
CA SER A 111 15.15 3.90 -6.77
C SER A 111 15.99 5.13 -7.11
N MET A 112 17.21 5.26 -6.56
CA MET A 112 18.14 6.35 -6.92
C MET A 112 18.65 6.24 -8.37
N PHE A 113 18.70 5.04 -8.93
CA PHE A 113 19.17 4.80 -10.29
C PHE A 113 18.02 4.69 -11.30
N ARG A 114 16.79 4.66 -10.85
CA ARG A 114 15.63 4.40 -11.67
C ARG A 114 14.52 5.42 -11.47
N ASN A 115 14.01 5.93 -12.58
CA ASN A 115 12.77 6.70 -12.52
C ASN A 115 11.59 5.74 -12.75
N ASP A 116 10.86 5.41 -11.69
CA ASP A 116 9.74 4.48 -11.73
C ASP A 116 8.57 4.99 -12.58
N ASN A 117 8.41 6.30 -12.72
CA ASN A 117 7.37 6.88 -13.57
C ASN A 117 7.60 6.49 -15.03
N PHE A 118 8.83 6.66 -15.55
CA PHE A 118 9.15 6.24 -16.92
C PHE A 118 9.02 4.73 -17.10
N ALA A 119 9.51 3.95 -16.13
CA ALA A 119 9.47 2.50 -16.20
C ALA A 119 8.05 1.94 -16.22
N SER A 120 7.13 2.50 -15.43
CA SER A 120 5.74 2.04 -15.33
C SER A 120 4.88 2.44 -16.52
N ILE A 121 5.16 3.59 -17.13
CA ILE A 121 4.41 4.08 -18.29
C ILE A 121 4.84 3.39 -19.59
N ALA A 122 6.12 3.02 -19.71
CA ALA A 122 6.70 2.49 -20.95
C ALA A 122 5.88 1.37 -21.63
N PRO A 123 5.34 0.37 -20.91
CA PRO A 123 4.56 -0.71 -21.54
C PRO A 123 3.33 -0.24 -22.30
N SER A 124 2.66 0.79 -21.84
CA SER A 124 1.48 1.36 -22.48
C SER A 124 1.83 2.48 -23.46
N PHE A 125 2.93 3.18 -23.21
CA PHE A 125 3.35 4.32 -23.98
C PHE A 125 3.79 3.95 -25.40
N PHE A 126 4.58 2.87 -25.57
CA PHE A 126 5.03 2.47 -26.90
C PHE A 126 3.92 2.03 -27.84
N PRO A 127 2.91 1.24 -27.45
CA PRO A 127 1.76 0.97 -28.30
C PRO A 127 0.98 2.22 -28.65
N MET A 128 0.79 3.16 -27.71
CA MET A 128 0.12 4.44 -27.96
C MET A 128 0.87 5.27 -29.00
N LEU A 129 2.21 5.35 -28.91
CA LEU A 129 3.04 6.01 -29.93
C LEU A 129 2.92 5.30 -31.30
N GLY A 130 2.86 3.97 -31.29
CA GLY A 130 2.65 3.19 -32.49
C GLY A 130 1.32 3.51 -33.17
N ILE A 131 0.23 3.57 -32.39
CA ILE A 131 -1.12 3.93 -32.89
C ILE A 131 -1.12 5.38 -33.38
N LEU A 132 -0.56 6.32 -32.61
CA LEU A 132 -0.44 7.71 -33.03
C LEU A 132 0.37 7.82 -34.34
N GLY A 133 1.46 7.07 -34.44
CA GLY A 133 2.27 6.99 -35.65
C GLY A 133 1.49 6.47 -36.85
N THR A 134 0.63 5.47 -36.65
CA THR A 134 -0.26 4.94 -37.71
C THR A 134 -1.21 6.01 -38.21
N PHE A 135 -1.91 6.72 -37.33
CA PHE A 135 -2.83 7.80 -37.75
C PHE A 135 -2.09 8.94 -38.44
N THR A 136 -0.90 9.31 -37.92
CA THR A 136 -0.07 10.35 -38.55
C THR A 136 0.37 9.93 -39.94
N ALA A 137 0.81 8.68 -40.12
CA ALA A 137 1.25 8.17 -41.42
C ALA A 137 0.09 8.12 -42.42
N ILE A 138 -1.09 7.67 -42.00
CA ILE A 138 -2.29 7.67 -42.86
C ILE A 138 -2.67 9.10 -43.26
N ALA A 139 -2.67 10.05 -42.34
CA ALA A 139 -2.98 11.44 -42.62
C ALA A 139 -2.00 12.08 -43.63
N LEU A 140 -0.69 11.73 -43.53
CA LEU A 140 0.32 12.22 -44.44
C LEU A 140 0.25 11.55 -45.83
N SER A 141 -0.31 10.35 -45.92
CA SER A 141 -0.47 9.60 -47.18
C SER A 141 -1.78 9.89 -47.91
N MET A 142 -2.64 10.72 -47.32
CA MET A 142 -3.96 10.99 -47.89
C MET A 142 -3.81 11.86 -49.13
N PRO A 143 -4.26 11.40 -50.34
CA PRO A 143 -4.25 12.22 -51.56
C PRO A 143 -5.38 13.24 -51.55
N ASP A 144 -5.27 14.29 -52.37
CA ASP A 144 -6.25 15.39 -52.43
C ASP A 144 -7.57 15.04 -53.13
N PHE A 145 -7.71 13.87 -53.73
CA PHE A 145 -8.91 13.36 -54.44
C PHE A 145 -9.56 14.39 -55.39
N ASN A 146 -8.75 15.15 -56.13
CA ASN A 146 -9.24 16.18 -57.07
C ASN A 146 -9.31 15.67 -58.51
N SER A 147 -9.05 14.40 -58.77
CA SER A 147 -8.97 13.85 -60.13
C SER A 147 -10.36 13.64 -60.70
N THR A 148 -10.55 14.18 -61.93
CA THR A 148 -11.77 14.01 -62.70
C THR A 148 -11.73 12.77 -63.63
N ASN A 149 -10.57 12.12 -63.76
CA ASN A 149 -10.37 10.93 -64.59
C ASN A 149 -10.32 9.64 -63.77
N SER A 150 -10.97 8.59 -64.26
CA SER A 150 -11.01 7.27 -63.60
C SER A 150 -9.62 6.67 -63.35
N GLU A 151 -8.69 6.79 -64.29
CA GLU A 151 -7.30 6.25 -64.14
C GLU A 151 -6.51 7.01 -63.06
N ALA A 152 -6.72 8.32 -62.93
CA ALA A 152 -6.09 9.11 -61.88
C ALA A 152 -6.67 8.78 -60.52
N LEU A 153 -7.98 8.54 -60.40
CA LEU A 153 -8.66 8.12 -59.17
C LEU A 153 -8.17 6.76 -58.72
N ASP A 154 -8.00 5.78 -59.63
CA ASP A 154 -7.43 4.45 -59.35
C ASP A 154 -6.00 4.56 -58.81
N SER A 155 -5.21 5.48 -59.37
CA SER A 155 -3.85 5.77 -58.89
C SER A 155 -3.86 6.37 -57.48
N GLU A 156 -4.72 7.31 -57.19
CA GLU A 156 -4.87 7.94 -55.87
C GLU A 156 -5.34 6.93 -54.80
N ILE A 157 -6.31 6.06 -55.16
CA ILE A 157 -6.75 4.97 -54.29
C ILE A 157 -5.59 3.98 -53.99
N SER A 158 -4.80 3.61 -55.02
CA SER A 158 -3.65 2.74 -54.88
C SER A 158 -2.59 3.35 -53.96
N LEU A 159 -2.36 4.67 -54.07
CA LEU A 159 -1.43 5.40 -53.20
C LEU A 159 -1.93 5.39 -51.75
N LEU A 160 -3.20 5.67 -51.54
CA LEU A 160 -3.82 5.63 -50.20
C LEU A 160 -3.71 4.24 -49.57
N LEU A 161 -4.07 3.18 -50.32
CA LEU A 161 -3.95 1.79 -49.82
C LEU A 161 -2.52 1.41 -49.48
N SER A 162 -1.51 1.86 -50.29
CA SER A 162 -0.11 1.69 -49.98
C SER A 162 0.28 2.40 -48.72
N GLY A 163 -0.13 3.66 -48.55
CA GLY A 163 0.13 4.47 -47.35
C GLY A 163 -0.46 3.87 -46.08
N ILE A 164 -1.70 3.38 -46.15
CA ILE A 164 -2.34 2.65 -45.05
C ILE A 164 -1.53 1.39 -44.70
N GLY A 165 -1.12 0.60 -45.71
CA GLY A 165 -0.33 -0.61 -45.49
C GLY A 165 1.02 -0.34 -44.77
N THR A 166 1.71 0.73 -45.15
CA THR A 166 3.01 1.09 -44.55
C THR A 166 2.83 1.73 -43.17
N ALA A 167 1.69 2.40 -42.92
CA ALA A 167 1.38 2.96 -41.61
C ALA A 167 1.31 1.90 -40.50
N PHE A 168 0.80 0.69 -40.78
CA PHE A 168 0.70 -0.38 -39.79
C PHE A 168 2.05 -0.80 -39.20
N TYR A 169 3.17 -0.60 -39.89
CA TYR A 169 4.48 -0.92 -39.34
C TYR A 169 4.77 -0.13 -38.05
N ALA A 170 4.28 1.09 -37.92
CA ALA A 170 4.45 1.89 -36.70
C ALA A 170 3.73 1.26 -35.48
N SER A 171 2.49 0.78 -35.67
CA SER A 171 1.75 0.09 -34.61
C SER A 171 2.38 -1.23 -34.21
N ILE A 172 2.77 -2.03 -35.22
CA ILE A 172 3.46 -3.30 -35.00
C ILE A 172 4.74 -3.07 -34.19
N TYR A 173 5.50 -2.04 -34.56
CA TYR A 173 6.74 -1.68 -33.87
C TYR A 173 6.47 -1.22 -32.42
N GLY A 174 5.46 -0.38 -32.17
CA GLY A 174 5.08 0.07 -30.84
C GLY A 174 4.70 -1.10 -29.92
N ILE A 175 3.89 -2.04 -30.42
CA ILE A 175 3.52 -3.25 -29.69
C ILE A 175 4.72 -4.14 -29.42
N PHE A 176 5.58 -4.32 -30.42
CA PHE A 176 6.81 -5.09 -30.30
C PHE A 176 7.73 -4.53 -29.23
N LEU A 177 7.94 -3.21 -29.20
CA LEU A 177 8.72 -2.55 -28.16
C LEU A 177 8.13 -2.76 -26.76
N SER A 178 6.80 -2.70 -26.62
CA SER A 178 6.11 -2.96 -25.35
C SER A 178 6.36 -4.38 -24.83
N ILE A 179 6.28 -5.38 -25.72
CA ILE A 179 6.52 -6.77 -25.35
C ILE A 179 7.97 -6.96 -24.89
N LEU A 180 8.94 -6.41 -25.65
CA LEU A 180 10.36 -6.47 -25.30
C LEU A 180 10.65 -5.74 -23.99
N TRP A 181 10.05 -4.56 -23.81
CA TRP A 181 10.18 -3.82 -22.57
C TRP A 181 9.74 -4.65 -21.37
N ASN A 182 8.53 -5.22 -21.43
CA ASN A 182 7.99 -6.05 -20.35
C ASN A 182 8.86 -7.27 -20.05
N TYR A 183 9.39 -7.91 -21.08
CA TYR A 183 10.28 -9.06 -20.91
C TYR A 183 11.55 -8.70 -20.13
N PHE A 184 12.27 -7.65 -20.57
CA PHE A 184 13.50 -7.23 -19.91
C PHE A 184 13.23 -6.62 -18.53
N GLU A 185 12.13 -5.91 -18.38
CA GLU A 185 11.69 -5.34 -17.11
C GLU A 185 11.48 -6.44 -16.05
N LYS A 186 10.65 -7.43 -16.35
CA LYS A 186 10.40 -8.56 -15.44
C LYS A 186 11.66 -9.35 -15.13
N ARG A 187 12.52 -9.56 -16.13
CA ARG A 187 13.80 -10.22 -15.93
C ARG A 187 14.72 -9.43 -15.01
N GLY A 188 14.74 -8.11 -15.14
CA GLY A 188 15.51 -7.21 -14.28
C GLY A 188 15.01 -7.23 -12.85
N LEU A 189 13.70 -7.08 -12.65
CA LEU A 189 13.06 -7.13 -11.32
C LEU A 189 13.34 -8.46 -10.62
N SER A 190 13.22 -9.59 -11.32
CA SER A 190 13.54 -10.90 -10.74
C SER A 190 15.01 -11.00 -10.27
N LYS A 191 15.96 -10.40 -11.01
CA LYS A 191 17.36 -10.34 -10.58
C LYS A 191 17.54 -9.41 -9.36
N ALA A 192 16.82 -8.29 -9.31
CA ALA A 192 16.85 -7.38 -8.17
C ALA A 192 16.35 -8.07 -6.91
N ASP A 193 15.23 -8.80 -7.00
CA ASP A 193 14.69 -9.59 -5.89
C ASP A 193 15.66 -10.66 -5.40
N GLN A 194 16.33 -11.36 -6.33
CA GLN A 194 17.35 -12.37 -5.98
C GLN A 194 18.55 -11.75 -5.25
N ASP A 195 19.00 -10.58 -5.70
CA ASP A 195 20.11 -9.87 -5.06
C ASP A 195 19.69 -9.32 -3.70
N ALA A 196 18.47 -8.81 -3.57
CA ALA A 196 17.89 -8.36 -2.31
C ALA A 196 17.80 -9.51 -1.30
N TYR A 197 17.28 -10.66 -1.71
CA TYR A 197 17.20 -11.86 -0.87
C TYR A 197 18.61 -12.33 -0.41
N ARG A 198 19.59 -12.28 -1.28
CA ARG A 198 20.99 -12.67 -0.97
C ARG A 198 21.60 -11.74 0.07
N LEU A 199 21.40 -10.43 -0.07
CA LEU A 199 21.90 -9.44 0.87
C LEU A 199 21.17 -9.56 2.21
N GLU A 200 19.84 -9.67 2.20
CA GLU A 200 19.02 -9.89 3.40
C GLU A 200 19.52 -11.12 4.18
N HIS A 201 19.75 -12.24 3.49
CA HIS A 201 20.29 -13.45 4.12
C HIS A 201 21.72 -13.25 4.68
N THR A 202 22.56 -12.49 3.97
CA THR A 202 23.95 -12.22 4.41
C THR A 202 23.97 -11.39 5.70
N TYR A 203 23.10 -10.39 5.80
CA TYR A 203 23.02 -9.49 6.94
C TYR A 203 22.02 -9.92 8.02
N SER A 204 21.27 -11.01 7.81
CA SER A 204 20.25 -11.51 8.76
C SER A 204 20.77 -11.71 10.19
N LYS A 205 22.05 -12.06 10.34
CA LYS A 205 22.70 -12.24 11.64
C LYS A 205 22.85 -10.95 12.45
N PHE A 206 22.88 -9.81 11.77
CA PHE A 206 23.05 -8.48 12.36
C PHE A 206 21.73 -7.75 12.58
N ILE A 207 20.60 -8.39 12.28
CA ILE A 207 19.27 -7.81 12.37
C ILE A 207 18.45 -8.59 13.39
N TRP A 208 17.66 -7.85 14.14
CA TRP A 208 16.65 -8.42 15.00
C TRP A 208 15.52 -9.01 14.15
N THR A 209 15.23 -10.27 14.32
CA THR A 209 14.03 -10.86 13.72
C THR A 209 12.79 -10.37 14.48
N GLU A 210 11.66 -10.27 13.77
CA GLU A 210 10.39 -9.89 14.38
C GLU A 210 10.03 -10.81 15.57
N SER A 211 10.36 -12.10 15.46
CA SER A 211 10.15 -13.07 16.53
C SER A 211 11.05 -12.82 17.75
N GLU A 212 12.30 -12.37 17.56
CA GLU A 212 13.20 -12.01 18.66
C GLU A 212 12.71 -10.74 19.36
N LEU A 213 12.29 -9.73 18.61
CA LEU A 213 11.73 -8.49 19.15
C LEU A 213 10.43 -8.74 19.93
N LYS A 214 9.48 -9.47 19.34
CA LYS A 214 8.22 -9.84 20.01
C LYS A 214 8.48 -10.66 21.29
N ARG A 215 9.44 -11.56 21.25
CA ARG A 215 9.83 -12.34 22.46
C ARG A 215 10.37 -11.43 23.55
N HIS A 216 11.21 -10.46 23.18
CA HIS A 216 11.74 -9.50 24.14
C HIS A 216 10.65 -8.59 24.69
N GLU A 217 9.79 -8.07 23.82
CA GLU A 217 8.62 -7.28 24.20
C GLU A 217 7.69 -8.06 25.15
N HIS A 218 7.40 -9.30 24.79
CA HIS A 218 6.60 -10.18 25.65
C HIS A 218 7.26 -10.42 27.01
N MET A 219 8.58 -10.63 27.04
CA MET A 219 9.32 -10.77 28.31
C MET A 219 9.29 -9.48 29.13
N GLN A 220 9.39 -8.32 28.49
CA GLN A 220 9.25 -7.03 29.17
C GLN A 220 7.82 -6.81 29.69
N HIS A 221 6.80 -7.23 28.93
CA HIS A 221 5.42 -7.20 29.41
C HIS A 221 5.24 -8.07 30.64
N ILE A 222 5.75 -9.30 30.61
CA ILE A 222 5.71 -10.19 31.79
C ILE A 222 6.40 -9.54 32.99
N MET A 223 7.60 -8.99 32.82
CA MET A 223 8.32 -8.32 33.92
C MET A 223 7.63 -7.01 34.39
N ARG A 224 6.92 -6.33 33.51
CA ARG A 224 6.12 -5.18 33.87
C ARG A 224 4.86 -5.60 34.62
N ASP A 225 4.19 -6.65 34.15
CA ASP A 225 3.00 -7.21 34.78
C ASP A 225 3.35 -7.78 36.16
N GLU A 226 4.48 -8.43 36.31
CA GLU A 226 4.98 -8.87 37.60
C GLU A 226 5.24 -7.70 38.57
N ARG A 227 5.85 -6.60 38.08
CA ARG A 227 6.03 -5.36 38.87
C ARG A 227 4.72 -4.67 39.18
N LEU A 228 3.78 -4.67 38.21
CA LEU A 228 2.43 -4.16 38.41
C LEU A 228 1.66 -5.00 39.42
N ILE A 229 1.75 -6.33 39.33
CA ILE A 229 1.12 -7.24 40.29
C ILE A 229 1.72 -7.03 41.68
N GLN A 230 3.03 -6.82 41.80
CA GLN A 230 3.68 -6.53 43.06
C GLN A 230 3.31 -5.14 43.61
N GLY A 231 3.28 -4.10 42.76
CA GLY A 231 2.80 -2.77 43.15
C GLY A 231 1.30 -2.75 43.44
N LEU A 232 0.51 -3.53 42.70
CA LEU A 232 -0.91 -3.73 42.97
C LEU A 232 -1.14 -4.40 44.34
N LYS A 233 -0.32 -5.39 44.70
CA LYS A 233 -0.38 -6.08 45.99
C LYS A 233 -0.07 -5.16 47.18
N GLU A 234 0.78 -4.14 46.98
CA GLU A 234 1.12 -3.13 47.99
C GLU A 234 0.12 -1.97 48.06
N THR A 235 -0.51 -1.64 46.92
CA THR A 235 -1.38 -0.45 46.80
C THR A 235 -2.88 -0.80 46.79
N PHE A 236 -3.24 -2.08 46.56
CA PHE A 236 -4.64 -2.52 46.48
C PHE A 236 -5.27 -2.65 47.85
N ASN A 237 -5.57 -1.49 48.41
CA ASN A 237 -6.60 -1.37 49.42
C ASN A 237 -7.95 -1.40 48.69
N LEU A 238 -8.92 -2.16 49.19
CA LEU A 238 -10.29 -2.27 48.67
C LEU A 238 -10.92 -0.90 48.40
N GLU A 239 -10.53 0.09 49.16
CA GLU A 239 -10.96 1.49 49.08
C GLU A 239 -10.49 2.19 47.79
N PHE A 240 -9.34 1.83 47.20
CA PHE A 240 -8.87 2.38 45.94
C PHE A 240 -9.69 1.86 44.76
N ILE A 241 -10.07 0.57 44.79
CA ILE A 241 -10.90 -0.03 43.72
C ILE A 241 -12.30 0.58 43.73
N GLN A 242 -12.88 0.79 44.92
CA GLN A 242 -14.17 1.45 45.04
C GLN A 242 -14.13 2.89 44.52
N ARG A 243 -13.11 3.68 44.85
CA ARG A 243 -12.97 5.05 44.33
C ARG A 243 -12.71 5.08 42.81
N LEU A 244 -11.92 4.14 42.26
CA LEU A 244 -11.68 4.05 40.82
C LEU A 244 -12.98 3.71 40.08
N ASN A 245 -13.74 2.77 40.62
CA ASN A 245 -15.02 2.33 40.06
C ASN A 245 -16.07 3.48 40.09
N GLU A 246 -16.18 4.18 41.22
CA GLU A 246 -17.06 5.36 41.34
C GLU A 246 -16.67 6.46 40.36
N THR A 247 -15.36 6.78 40.20
CA THR A 247 -14.89 7.83 39.27
C THR A 247 -15.10 7.45 37.80
N HIS A 248 -14.91 6.19 37.46
CA HIS A 248 -15.15 5.72 36.08
C HIS A 248 -16.64 5.64 35.77
N LEU A 249 -17.47 5.22 36.70
CA LEU A 249 -18.92 5.20 36.57
C LEU A 249 -19.47 6.62 36.35
N GLU A 250 -19.00 7.56 37.16
CA GLU A 250 -19.41 8.97 37.10
C GLU A 250 -19.01 9.63 35.77
N ASN A 251 -17.79 9.35 35.29
CA ASN A 251 -17.32 9.82 33.98
C ASN A 251 -18.11 9.20 32.83
N PHE A 252 -18.46 7.92 32.93
CA PHE A 252 -19.22 7.23 31.89
C PHE A 252 -20.67 7.71 31.86
N GLN A 253 -21.28 7.94 33.04
CA GLN A 253 -22.60 8.52 33.13
C GLN A 253 -22.66 9.93 32.53
N LYS A 254 -21.59 10.72 32.72
CA LYS A 254 -21.45 12.04 32.13
C LYS A 254 -21.36 12.02 30.60
N ILE A 255 -20.65 11.05 30.04
CA ILE A 255 -20.56 10.83 28.56
C ILE A 255 -21.92 10.42 28.01
N ILE A 256 -22.64 9.54 28.71
CA ILE A 256 -24.00 9.12 28.30
C ILE A 256 -24.98 10.31 28.36
N ASP A 257 -24.95 11.09 29.42
CA ASP A 257 -25.83 12.27 29.58
C ASP A 257 -25.54 13.34 28.51
N GLU A 258 -24.24 13.55 28.18
CA GLU A 258 -23.83 14.50 27.14
C GLU A 258 -24.21 14.01 25.73
N THR A 259 -24.07 12.73 25.48
CA THR A 259 -24.49 12.08 24.22
C THR A 259 -26.01 12.15 24.06
N ASN A 260 -26.76 11.88 25.10
CA ASN A 260 -28.22 11.93 25.12
C ASN A 260 -28.71 13.36 24.90
N LYS A 261 -28.09 14.36 25.53
CA LYS A 261 -28.37 15.78 25.31
C LYS A 261 -28.13 16.21 23.87
N ASN A 262 -27.01 15.77 23.26
CA ASN A 262 -26.69 16.05 21.85
C ASN A 262 -27.73 15.41 20.93
N PHE A 263 -28.13 14.16 21.19
CA PHE A 263 -29.15 13.44 20.42
C PHE A 263 -30.51 14.15 20.49
N THR A 264 -30.91 14.59 21.67
CA THR A 264 -32.15 15.35 21.89
C THR A 264 -32.12 16.68 21.14
N THR A 265 -30.98 17.36 21.12
CA THR A 265 -30.79 18.61 20.37
C THR A 265 -30.91 18.40 18.87
N VAL A 266 -30.27 17.37 18.32
CA VAL A 266 -30.38 17.02 16.89
C VAL A 266 -31.81 16.67 16.51
N THR A 267 -32.52 15.92 17.34
CA THR A 267 -33.94 15.55 17.13
C THR A 267 -34.86 16.76 17.14
N ASN A 268 -34.63 17.70 18.06
CA ASN A 268 -35.40 18.94 18.12
C ASN A 268 -35.14 19.85 16.90
N HIS A 269 -33.88 19.95 16.43
CA HIS A 269 -33.55 20.67 15.20
C HIS A 269 -34.23 20.02 13.99
N MET A 270 -34.26 18.70 13.90
CA MET A 270 -34.91 17.97 12.81
C MET A 270 -36.43 18.21 12.81
N LYS A 271 -37.04 18.29 13.97
CA LYS A 271 -38.47 18.64 14.15
C LYS A 271 -38.76 20.08 13.72
N MET A 272 -37.88 21.05 14.06
CA MET A 272 -38.00 22.44 13.63
C MET A 272 -37.91 22.55 12.11
N VAL A 273 -36.90 21.93 11.49
CA VAL A 273 -36.73 21.91 10.01
C VAL A 273 -37.94 21.29 9.33
N SER A 274 -38.51 20.22 9.88
CA SER A 274 -39.74 19.59 9.38
C SER A 274 -40.97 20.55 9.47
N THR A 275 -41.06 21.33 10.56
CA THR A 275 -42.13 22.30 10.73
C THR A 275 -41.97 23.48 9.78
N ASP A 276 -40.76 24.03 9.63
CA ASP A 276 -40.45 25.13 8.70
C ASP A 276 -40.71 24.72 7.25
N LEU A 277 -40.39 23.47 6.88
CA LEU A 277 -40.69 22.91 5.60
C LEU A 277 -42.19 22.84 5.34
N LYS A 278 -42.97 22.42 6.32
CA LYS A 278 -44.45 22.37 6.28
C LYS A 278 -45.04 23.75 6.09
N ASP A 279 -44.55 24.76 6.85
CA ASP A 279 -45.01 26.15 6.73
C ASP A 279 -44.63 26.80 5.39
N THR A 280 -43.45 26.49 4.89
CA THR A 280 -43.00 26.95 3.56
C THR A 280 -43.87 26.39 2.44
N ILE A 281 -44.30 25.15 2.53
CA ILE A 281 -45.19 24.51 1.57
C ILE A 281 -46.63 25.05 1.71
N ALA A 282 -47.11 25.33 2.91
CA ALA A 282 -48.40 25.98 3.10
C ALA A 282 -48.43 27.37 2.44
N LYS A 283 -47.30 28.10 2.39
CA LYS A 283 -47.15 29.38 1.67
C LYS A 283 -47.08 29.22 0.16
N ILE A 284 -46.58 28.13 -0.37
CA ILE A 284 -46.57 27.83 -1.84
C ILE A 284 -47.95 27.45 -2.35
N HIS A 285 -48.82 26.94 -1.50
CA HIS A 285 -50.21 26.53 -1.85
C HIS A 285 -51.12 27.68 -2.31
N HIS A 286 -50.67 28.94 -2.24
CA HIS A 286 -51.45 30.09 -2.67
C HIS A 286 -51.21 30.49 -4.13
N SER A 287 -50.41 29.74 -4.90
CA SER A 287 -50.17 29.97 -6.32
C SER A 287 -50.86 28.87 -7.15
N GLN A 288 -51.74 29.31 -8.05
CA GLN A 288 -52.72 28.47 -8.77
C GLN A 288 -52.13 27.47 -9.77
N ASP A 289 -50.81 27.48 -10.04
CA ASP A 289 -50.14 26.60 -11.00
C ASP A 289 -49.37 25.42 -10.36
N ALA A 290 -49.51 25.20 -9.05
CA ALA A 290 -48.72 24.22 -8.30
C ALA A 290 -49.54 23.06 -7.69
N ILE A 291 -50.81 22.87 -8.09
CA ILE A 291 -51.77 22.00 -7.35
C ILE A 291 -51.33 20.53 -7.35
N ASP A 292 -50.82 20.00 -8.46
CA ASP A 292 -50.39 18.58 -8.55
C ASP A 292 -49.00 18.33 -7.93
N ALA A 293 -48.08 19.28 -8.06
CA ALA A 293 -46.79 19.23 -7.38
C ALA A 293 -46.93 19.38 -5.86
N SER A 294 -47.87 20.21 -5.41
CA SER A 294 -48.19 20.43 -3.97
C SER A 294 -48.77 19.18 -3.29
N ALA A 295 -49.67 18.44 -3.98
CA ALA A 295 -50.24 17.22 -3.43
C ALA A 295 -49.22 16.07 -3.25
N ASN A 296 -48.28 15.96 -4.20
CA ASN A 296 -47.18 15.00 -4.11
C ASN A 296 -46.17 15.40 -3.02
N LEU A 297 -45.88 16.68 -2.90
CA LEU A 297 -45.00 17.24 -1.91
C LEU A 297 -45.59 17.08 -0.49
N GLN A 298 -46.91 17.30 -0.32
CA GLN A 298 -47.60 17.12 0.93
C GLN A 298 -47.60 15.63 1.37
N ARG A 299 -47.76 14.70 0.44
CA ARG A 299 -47.59 13.25 0.71
C ARG A 299 -46.17 12.90 1.15
N ASN A 300 -45.16 13.42 0.44
CA ASN A 300 -43.76 13.20 0.82
C ASN A 300 -43.40 13.74 2.18
N ILE A 301 -43.97 14.89 2.58
CA ILE A 301 -43.78 15.47 3.92
C ILE A 301 -44.46 14.63 4.98
N GLN A 302 -45.67 14.15 4.69
CA GLN A 302 -46.36 13.26 5.61
C GLN A 302 -45.60 11.96 5.83
N GLN A 303 -45.02 11.41 4.77
CA GLN A 303 -44.10 10.27 4.87
C GLN A 303 -42.83 10.62 5.64
N PHE A 304 -42.23 11.78 5.38
CA PHE A 304 -41.07 12.26 6.12
C PHE A 304 -41.34 12.44 7.62
N ASN A 305 -42.48 13.01 7.99
CA ASN A 305 -42.92 13.14 9.39
C ASN A 305 -43.11 11.77 10.05
N ASN A 306 -43.72 10.82 9.36
CA ASN A 306 -43.89 9.47 9.87
C ASN A 306 -42.52 8.76 10.01
N LEU A 307 -41.59 8.93 9.05
CA LEU A 307 -40.23 8.41 9.15
C LEU A 307 -39.46 9.05 10.32
N THR A 308 -39.65 10.37 10.55
CA THR A 308 -39.01 11.07 11.65
C THR A 308 -39.54 10.59 13.01
N GLN A 309 -40.85 10.34 13.11
CA GLN A 309 -41.48 9.78 14.33
C GLN A 309 -41.00 8.33 14.57
N ASN A 310 -40.87 7.52 13.50
CA ASN A 310 -40.34 6.17 13.61
C ASN A 310 -38.84 6.18 13.98
N LEU A 311 -38.09 7.14 13.47
CA LEU A 311 -36.70 7.33 13.86
C LEU A 311 -36.59 7.74 15.33
N GLN A 312 -37.41 8.68 15.79
CA GLN A 312 -37.48 9.07 17.21
C GLN A 312 -37.75 7.85 18.09
N HIS A 313 -38.76 7.06 17.74
CA HIS A 313 -39.12 5.87 18.52
C HIS A 313 -38.01 4.80 18.48
N SER A 314 -37.28 4.68 17.36
CA SER A 314 -36.14 3.79 17.24
C SER A 314 -34.96 4.28 18.09
N ILE A 315 -34.75 5.58 18.17
CA ILE A 315 -33.74 6.22 19.02
C ILE A 315 -34.05 5.98 20.49
N ASP A 316 -35.30 6.21 20.89
CA ASP A 316 -35.75 6.00 22.29
C ASP A 316 -35.59 4.50 22.68
N LYS A 317 -35.93 3.58 21.78
CA LYS A 317 -35.68 2.14 21.98
C LYS A 317 -34.19 1.80 22.05
N PHE A 318 -33.40 2.42 21.22
CA PHE A 318 -31.94 2.22 21.22
C PHE A 318 -31.33 2.73 22.51
N ASP A 319 -31.76 3.92 22.99
CA ASP A 319 -31.30 4.52 24.23
C ASP A 319 -31.61 3.61 25.45
N HIS A 320 -32.87 3.14 25.57
CA HIS A 320 -33.21 2.17 26.58
C HIS A 320 -32.48 0.83 26.48
N SER A 321 -32.25 0.35 25.27
CA SER A 321 -31.50 -0.89 25.06
C SER A 321 -30.02 -0.72 25.37
N LEU A 322 -29.46 0.45 25.08
CA LEU A 322 -28.08 0.81 25.40
C LEU A 322 -27.89 0.96 26.90
N GLU A 323 -28.80 1.68 27.58
CA GLU A 323 -28.78 1.85 29.04
C GLU A 323 -28.84 0.48 29.74
N ASN A 324 -29.75 -0.40 29.32
CA ASN A 324 -29.86 -1.75 29.87
C ASN A 324 -28.64 -2.61 29.57
N ALA A 325 -28.11 -2.56 28.32
CA ALA A 325 -26.92 -3.31 27.94
C ALA A 325 -25.69 -2.81 28.71
N LEU A 326 -25.55 -1.51 28.90
CA LEU A 326 -24.46 -0.91 29.66
C LEU A 326 -24.54 -1.30 31.14
N ASN A 327 -25.73 -1.19 31.76
CA ASN A 327 -25.92 -1.61 33.15
C ASN A 327 -25.60 -3.09 33.36
N LEU A 328 -26.06 -3.96 32.46
CA LEU A 328 -25.73 -5.39 32.47
C LEU A 328 -24.24 -5.64 32.25
N THR A 329 -23.64 -4.87 31.35
CA THR A 329 -22.20 -5.00 31.03
C THR A 329 -21.37 -4.53 32.24
N PHE A 330 -21.75 -3.43 32.89
CA PHE A 330 -21.05 -2.93 34.09
C PHE A 330 -21.15 -3.89 35.26
N HIS A 331 -22.34 -4.44 35.52
CA HIS A 331 -22.49 -5.45 36.57
C HIS A 331 -21.64 -6.69 36.27
N LYS A 332 -21.62 -7.13 35.01
CA LYS A 332 -20.80 -8.27 34.59
C LYS A 332 -19.32 -7.97 34.67
N ILE A 333 -18.87 -6.75 34.28
CA ILE A 333 -17.47 -6.31 34.40
C ILE A 333 -17.07 -6.23 35.87
N ASP A 334 -17.95 -5.74 36.76
CA ASP A 334 -17.70 -5.62 38.21
C ASP A 334 -17.55 -7.02 38.84
N ASP A 335 -18.43 -7.96 38.50
CA ASP A 335 -18.34 -9.36 38.90
C ASP A 335 -17.06 -10.05 38.35
N GLU A 336 -16.80 -9.87 37.05
CA GLU A 336 -15.60 -10.46 36.41
C GLU A 336 -14.31 -9.82 36.90
N LEU A 337 -14.27 -8.51 37.18
CA LEU A 337 -13.14 -7.82 37.81
C LEU A 337 -12.90 -8.33 39.23
N GLY A 338 -13.96 -8.53 39.99
CA GLY A 338 -13.89 -9.15 41.32
C GLY A 338 -13.26 -10.54 41.27
N ASP A 339 -13.72 -11.37 40.31
CA ASP A 339 -13.16 -12.71 40.05
C ASP A 339 -11.71 -12.68 39.57
N VAL A 340 -11.37 -11.75 38.68
CA VAL A 340 -10.00 -11.55 38.18
C VAL A 340 -9.06 -11.14 39.33
N ILE A 341 -9.51 -10.23 40.20
CA ILE A 341 -8.71 -9.80 41.36
C ILE A 341 -8.44 -10.97 42.30
N ILE A 342 -9.45 -11.80 42.57
CA ILE A 342 -9.28 -13.01 43.40
C ILE A 342 -8.31 -13.99 42.73
N LYS A 343 -8.46 -14.22 41.43
CA LYS A 343 -7.56 -15.09 40.64
C LYS A 343 -6.13 -14.54 40.56
N LEU A 344 -5.97 -13.23 40.38
CA LEU A 344 -4.67 -12.55 40.42
C LEU A 344 -4.04 -12.61 41.79
N GLY A 345 -4.79 -12.47 42.87
CA GLY A 345 -4.31 -12.65 44.26
C GLY A 345 -3.80 -14.06 44.49
N ASN A 346 -4.55 -15.07 44.05
CA ASN A 346 -4.18 -16.47 44.14
C ASN A 346 -2.97 -16.79 43.27
N PHE A 347 -2.89 -16.25 42.05
CA PHE A 347 -1.77 -16.39 41.12
C PHE A 347 -0.49 -15.75 41.69
N ALA A 348 -0.59 -14.50 42.20
CA ALA A 348 0.53 -13.81 42.83
C ALA A 348 1.06 -14.58 44.05
N SER A 349 0.17 -15.19 44.86
CA SER A 349 0.54 -16.03 45.98
C SER A 349 1.26 -17.32 45.48
N SER A 350 0.76 -17.92 44.41
CA SER A 350 1.36 -19.12 43.80
C SER A 350 2.75 -18.83 43.21
N ILE A 351 2.92 -17.69 42.52
CA ILE A 351 4.24 -17.25 42.00
C ILE A 351 5.22 -16.97 43.15
N SER A 352 4.75 -16.31 44.21
CA SER A 352 5.60 -16.04 45.38
C SER A 352 6.09 -17.31 46.03
N GLU A 353 5.24 -18.33 46.13
CA GLU A 353 5.63 -19.64 46.68
C GLU A 353 6.56 -20.42 45.72
N GLN A 354 6.31 -20.38 44.42
CA GLN A 354 7.20 -20.97 43.41
C GLN A 354 8.60 -20.31 43.42
N ASN A 355 8.64 -18.96 43.51
CA ASN A 355 9.93 -18.23 43.63
C ASN A 355 10.66 -18.57 44.91
N ARG A 356 9.96 -18.75 46.03
CA ARG A 356 10.55 -19.20 47.26
C ARG A 356 11.17 -20.60 47.12
N LEU A 357 10.42 -21.55 46.55
CA LEU A 357 10.89 -22.91 46.28
C LEU A 357 12.08 -22.95 45.32
N LEU A 358 12.10 -22.08 44.30
CA LEU A 358 13.19 -21.93 43.34
C LEU A 358 14.45 -21.38 44.04
N THR A 359 14.30 -20.37 44.89
CA THR A 359 15.39 -19.79 45.68
C THR A 359 15.97 -20.81 46.65
N ASP A 360 15.11 -21.58 47.33
CA ASP A 360 15.52 -22.66 48.21
C ASP A 360 16.26 -23.78 47.46
N SER A 361 15.79 -24.16 46.27
CA SER A 361 16.45 -25.16 45.42
C SER A 361 17.81 -24.67 44.89
N ILE A 362 17.93 -23.42 44.47
CA ILE A 362 19.19 -22.81 44.04
C ILE A 362 20.17 -22.77 45.21
N SER A 363 19.71 -22.42 46.40
CA SER A 363 20.53 -22.38 47.60
C SER A 363 21.06 -23.77 48.02
N GLN A 364 20.21 -24.81 47.89
CA GLN A 364 20.63 -26.21 48.07
C GLN A 364 21.65 -26.65 47.01
N TYR A 365 21.45 -26.31 45.76
CA TYR A 365 22.42 -26.62 44.70
C TYR A 365 23.77 -25.94 44.91
N HIS A 366 23.79 -24.68 45.35
CA HIS A 366 25.02 -23.98 45.72
C HIS A 366 25.74 -24.67 46.90
N HIS A 367 24.99 -25.13 47.88
CA HIS A 367 25.58 -25.89 49.03
C HIS A 367 26.13 -27.24 48.59
N GLU A 368 25.45 -27.96 47.70
CA GLU A 368 25.96 -29.23 47.16
C GLU A 368 27.23 -29.06 46.30
N ILE A 369 27.29 -28.03 45.47
CA ILE A 369 28.48 -27.73 44.66
C ILE A 369 29.62 -27.29 45.54
N ALA A 370 29.41 -26.46 46.56
CA ALA A 370 30.43 -26.04 47.49
C ALA A 370 30.98 -27.22 48.29
N ASN A 371 30.14 -28.16 48.70
CA ASN A 371 30.55 -29.40 49.40
C ASN A 371 31.29 -30.42 48.49
N LYS A 372 31.03 -30.42 47.18
CA LYS A 372 31.76 -31.25 46.20
C LYS A 372 33.09 -30.65 45.76
N LEU A 373 33.27 -29.33 45.84
CA LEU A 373 34.53 -28.65 45.55
C LEU A 373 35.51 -28.66 46.73
N ASN A 374 35.05 -28.92 47.96
CA ASN A 374 35.87 -29.02 49.17
C ASN A 374 36.24 -30.46 49.55
N LYS A 375 35.92 -31.44 48.72
CA LYS A 375 36.40 -32.82 48.78
C LYS A 375 37.35 -33.12 47.63
#